data_d44b0699f5cca3dd7694ce06e18addde
#
_entry.id   d44b0699f5cca3dd7694ce06e18addde
#
_cell.length_a   1.000
_cell.length_b   1.000
_cell.length_c   1.000
_cell.angle_alpha   90.00
_cell.angle_beta   90.00
_cell.angle_gamma   90.00
#
_symmetry.space_group_name_H-M   'P 1'
#
loop_
_entity.id
_entity.type
_entity.pdbx_description
1 polymer ?
#
loop_
_entity_poly.entity_id
_entity_poly.type
_entity_poly.pdbx_seq_one_letter_code
_entity_poly.pdbx_strand_id
1 'polypeptide(L)'
;MNVIVVGATGRVGQATVEALVDRGHKVSAAGRDLDKITESENVTTVQYDVNDELENLSKIIDGHDAVIFTAGSRNTDLLKVDAFGVVKTAEAAKRVNVSRFILLGAKWASYPKLWTRPDIKESVDQLYDYYIAKYFANNYLMREENLDFTIIEPDELLDKSGTGTIEINNMSPVGTPIPDVAEVLVESLENDFTIHRVYTINDGENPIVEALNDKTID
;
A
#
# COMPACT_ATOMS: atom_id res chain seq x y z
N MET A 1 -6.01 -16.25 4.70
CA MET A 1 -6.84 -15.43 3.80
C MET A 1 -6.39 -15.66 2.37
N ASN A 2 -7.24 -15.34 1.41
CA ASN A 2 -6.92 -15.28 -0.01
C ASN A 2 -6.74 -13.80 -0.41
N VAL A 3 -5.52 -13.35 -0.67
CA VAL A 3 -5.17 -11.94 -0.81
C VAL A 3 -4.68 -11.64 -2.23
N ILE A 4 -5.21 -10.59 -2.85
CA ILE A 4 -4.65 -10.10 -4.12
C ILE A 4 -3.70 -8.94 -3.85
N VAL A 5 -2.45 -9.04 -4.37
CA VAL A 5 -1.43 -7.99 -4.30
C VAL A 5 -1.31 -7.32 -5.66
N VAL A 6 -1.88 -6.13 -5.81
CA VAL A 6 -1.79 -5.35 -7.05
C VAL A 6 -0.47 -4.59 -7.08
N GLY A 7 0.35 -4.83 -8.12
CA GLY A 7 1.71 -4.32 -8.19
C GLY A 7 2.76 -5.28 -7.61
N ALA A 8 2.44 -6.56 -7.55
CA ALA A 8 3.29 -7.63 -6.99
C ALA A 8 4.68 -7.73 -7.64
N THR A 9 4.87 -7.20 -8.84
CA THR A 9 6.17 -7.21 -9.56
C THR A 9 7.10 -6.04 -9.16
N GLY A 10 6.63 -5.12 -8.32
CA GLY A 10 7.43 -4.04 -7.73
C GLY A 10 8.25 -4.51 -6.52
N ARG A 11 9.22 -3.67 -6.08
CA ARG A 11 10.07 -4.02 -4.91
C ARG A 11 9.25 -4.31 -3.65
N VAL A 12 8.36 -3.41 -3.28
CA VAL A 12 7.48 -3.59 -2.11
C VAL A 12 6.48 -4.73 -2.36
N GLY A 13 5.92 -4.83 -3.59
CA GLY A 13 4.98 -5.89 -3.93
C GLY A 13 5.56 -7.29 -3.78
N GLN A 14 6.81 -7.52 -4.23
CA GLN A 14 7.51 -8.81 -4.07
C GLN A 14 7.70 -9.13 -2.58
N ALA A 15 8.22 -8.18 -1.80
CA ALA A 15 8.40 -8.36 -0.36
C ALA A 15 7.06 -8.62 0.36
N THR A 16 5.97 -7.97 -0.08
CA THR A 16 4.62 -8.19 0.47
C THR A 16 4.11 -9.61 0.15
N VAL A 17 4.36 -10.11 -1.07
CA VAL A 17 4.01 -11.50 -1.44
C VAL A 17 4.76 -12.49 -0.55
N GLU A 18 6.06 -12.30 -0.33
CA GLU A 18 6.89 -13.14 0.55
C GLU A 18 6.35 -13.12 1.98
N ALA A 19 6.13 -11.94 2.56
CA ALA A 19 5.62 -11.78 3.92
C ALA A 19 4.23 -12.43 4.11
N LEU A 20 3.33 -12.33 3.13
CA LEU A 20 2.01 -13.00 3.15
C LEU A 20 2.15 -14.52 3.16
N VAL A 21 3.04 -15.07 2.33
CA VAL A 21 3.28 -16.52 2.26
C VAL A 21 3.87 -17.04 3.57
N ASP A 22 4.81 -16.33 4.16
CA ASP A 22 5.43 -16.69 5.44
C ASP A 22 4.40 -16.73 6.59
N ARG A 23 3.34 -15.93 6.50
CA ARG A 23 2.20 -15.95 7.43
C ARG A 23 1.07 -16.93 7.02
N GLY A 24 1.28 -17.73 5.98
CA GLY A 24 0.36 -18.80 5.57
C GLY A 24 -0.85 -18.35 4.75
N HIS A 25 -0.81 -17.17 4.14
CA HIS A 25 -1.84 -16.70 3.22
C HIS A 25 -1.68 -17.30 1.83
N LYS A 26 -2.78 -17.36 1.06
CA LYS A 26 -2.77 -17.59 -0.37
C LYS A 26 -2.74 -16.25 -1.09
N VAL A 27 -1.90 -16.12 -2.10
CA VAL A 27 -1.64 -14.85 -2.76
C VAL A 27 -1.88 -14.95 -4.25
N SER A 28 -2.72 -14.06 -4.76
CA SER A 28 -2.80 -13.74 -6.19
C SER A 28 -1.86 -12.56 -6.46
N ALA A 29 -0.69 -12.85 -7.01
CA ALA A 29 0.32 -11.86 -7.34
C ALA A 29 -0.04 -11.17 -8.67
N ALA A 30 -0.65 -9.98 -8.57
CA ALA A 30 -1.26 -9.28 -9.70
C ALA A 30 -0.33 -8.19 -10.27
N GLY A 31 -0.14 -8.19 -11.59
CA GLY A 31 0.72 -7.24 -12.27
C GLY A 31 0.73 -7.39 -13.78
N ARG A 32 1.57 -6.59 -14.46
CA ARG A 32 1.70 -6.59 -15.93
C ARG A 32 2.83 -7.49 -16.46
N ASP A 33 3.91 -7.60 -15.70
CA ASP A 33 5.15 -8.32 -16.06
C ASP A 33 5.35 -9.48 -15.06
N LEU A 34 4.64 -10.57 -15.29
CA LEU A 34 4.51 -11.69 -14.34
C LEU A 34 5.74 -12.58 -14.27
N ASP A 35 6.66 -12.50 -15.24
CA ASP A 35 7.89 -13.29 -15.27
C ASP A 35 8.81 -13.04 -14.06
N LYS A 36 8.54 -11.95 -13.31
CA LYS A 36 9.28 -11.60 -12.09
C LYS A 36 8.77 -12.31 -10.83
N ILE A 37 7.66 -13.02 -10.93
CA ILE A 37 7.04 -13.70 -9.80
C ILE A 37 7.25 -15.20 -9.95
N THR A 38 7.73 -15.83 -8.90
CA THR A 38 7.82 -17.29 -8.83
C THR A 38 6.51 -17.83 -8.25
N GLU A 39 5.80 -18.65 -9.04
CA GLU A 39 4.61 -19.35 -8.55
C GLU A 39 4.98 -20.48 -7.58
N SER A 40 4.07 -20.74 -6.64
CA SER A 40 4.22 -21.80 -5.64
C SER A 40 2.82 -22.34 -5.26
N GLU A 41 2.76 -23.26 -4.29
CA GLU A 41 1.47 -23.75 -3.77
C GLU A 41 0.60 -22.61 -3.22
N ASN A 42 1.21 -21.55 -2.68
CA ASN A 42 0.52 -20.41 -2.08
C ASN A 42 0.57 -19.14 -2.94
N VAL A 43 1.22 -19.15 -4.10
CA VAL A 43 1.33 -17.98 -4.98
C VAL A 43 0.90 -18.35 -6.40
N THR A 44 -0.13 -17.65 -6.89
CA THR A 44 -0.54 -17.69 -8.30
C THR A 44 -0.36 -16.32 -8.94
N THR A 45 0.03 -16.29 -10.22
CA THR A 45 0.16 -15.03 -10.96
C THR A 45 -1.14 -14.67 -11.65
N VAL A 46 -1.46 -13.37 -11.68
CA VAL A 46 -2.67 -12.84 -12.30
C VAL A 46 -2.35 -11.61 -13.14
N GLN A 47 -2.73 -11.62 -14.41
CA GLN A 47 -2.61 -10.45 -15.27
C GLN A 47 -3.53 -9.35 -14.78
N TYR A 48 -2.97 -8.18 -14.44
CA TYR A 48 -3.71 -7.05 -13.92
C TYR A 48 -3.13 -5.74 -14.44
N ASP A 49 -3.92 -5.00 -15.21
CA ASP A 49 -3.59 -3.62 -15.59
C ASP A 49 -4.67 -2.69 -15.03
N VAL A 50 -4.27 -1.74 -14.19
CA VAL A 50 -5.18 -0.73 -13.60
C VAL A 50 -5.90 0.10 -14.67
N ASN A 51 -5.45 0.09 -15.92
CA ASN A 51 -6.10 0.77 -17.04
C ASN A 51 -7.25 -0.02 -17.65
N ASP A 52 -7.39 -1.31 -17.33
CA ASP A 52 -8.48 -2.16 -17.83
C ASP A 52 -9.85 -1.66 -17.41
N GLU A 53 -10.88 -2.16 -18.08
CA GLU A 53 -12.27 -1.86 -17.75
C GLU A 53 -12.63 -2.37 -16.34
N LEU A 54 -13.42 -1.59 -15.64
CA LEU A 54 -13.80 -1.84 -14.26
C LEU A 54 -14.43 -3.23 -14.05
N GLU A 55 -15.18 -3.71 -15.03
CA GLU A 55 -15.80 -5.05 -14.99
C GLU A 55 -14.74 -6.17 -14.99
N ASN A 56 -13.66 -6.02 -15.76
CA ASN A 56 -12.57 -6.99 -15.79
C ASN A 56 -11.81 -6.99 -14.48
N LEU A 57 -11.51 -5.82 -13.93
CA LEU A 57 -10.85 -5.68 -12.64
C LEU A 57 -11.69 -6.31 -11.52
N SER A 58 -13.01 -6.10 -11.53
CA SER A 58 -13.93 -6.71 -10.57
C SER A 58 -13.91 -8.25 -10.64
N LYS A 59 -13.92 -8.83 -11.85
CA LYS A 59 -13.83 -10.29 -12.03
C LYS A 59 -12.53 -10.90 -11.50
N ILE A 60 -11.41 -10.14 -11.61
CA ILE A 60 -10.12 -10.59 -11.09
C ILE A 60 -10.09 -10.53 -9.56
N ILE A 61 -10.73 -9.52 -8.95
CA ILE A 61 -10.75 -9.33 -7.49
C ILE A 61 -11.77 -10.26 -6.82
N ASP A 62 -12.79 -10.70 -7.54
CA ASP A 62 -13.85 -11.55 -7.00
C ASP A 62 -13.29 -12.84 -6.35
N GLY A 63 -13.82 -13.18 -5.18
CA GLY A 63 -13.40 -14.34 -4.39
C GLY A 63 -12.14 -14.15 -3.54
N HIS A 64 -11.56 -12.95 -3.50
CA HIS A 64 -10.51 -12.61 -2.55
C HIS A 64 -11.09 -12.05 -1.24
N ASP A 65 -10.36 -12.23 -0.14
CA ASP A 65 -10.71 -11.66 1.16
C ASP A 65 -10.26 -10.20 1.30
N ALA A 66 -9.18 -9.82 0.60
CA ALA A 66 -8.58 -8.49 0.69
C ALA A 66 -7.77 -8.11 -0.55
N VAL A 67 -7.57 -6.80 -0.71
CA VAL A 67 -6.67 -6.19 -1.70
C VAL A 67 -5.53 -5.48 -0.98
N ILE A 68 -4.28 -5.75 -1.37
CA ILE A 68 -3.13 -4.90 -1.04
C ILE A 68 -2.65 -4.22 -2.33
N PHE A 69 -2.71 -2.90 -2.37
CA PHE A 69 -2.33 -2.12 -3.54
C PHE A 69 -0.95 -1.49 -3.35
N THR A 70 0.04 -2.02 -4.07
CA THR A 70 1.44 -1.55 -4.06
C THR A 70 1.91 -1.01 -5.41
N ALA A 71 1.01 -0.94 -6.41
CA ALA A 71 1.36 -0.47 -7.74
C ALA A 71 1.69 1.04 -7.75
N GLY A 72 2.67 1.40 -8.56
CA GLY A 72 3.04 2.77 -8.84
C GLY A 72 3.72 2.88 -10.20
N SER A 73 3.63 4.05 -10.84
CA SER A 73 4.11 4.29 -12.19
C SER A 73 5.59 4.68 -12.27
N ARG A 74 6.26 4.87 -11.13
CA ARG A 74 7.60 5.48 -11.06
C ARG A 74 7.67 6.83 -11.79
N ASN A 75 6.67 7.68 -11.54
CA ASN A 75 6.49 9.01 -12.15
C ASN A 75 6.25 9.03 -13.67
N THR A 76 5.93 7.90 -14.31
CA THR A 76 5.69 7.85 -15.77
C THR A 76 4.21 7.98 -16.15
N ASP A 77 3.28 7.66 -15.25
CA ASP A 77 1.83 7.73 -15.50
C ASP A 77 1.04 7.96 -14.20
N LEU A 78 1.33 9.07 -13.55
CA LEU A 78 0.83 9.39 -12.21
C LEU A 78 -0.70 9.41 -12.13
N LEU A 79 -1.35 10.04 -13.11
CA LEU A 79 -2.81 10.18 -13.07
C LEU A 79 -3.53 8.85 -13.27
N LYS A 80 -3.07 8.01 -14.22
CA LYS A 80 -3.76 6.76 -14.52
C LYS A 80 -3.43 5.65 -13.53
N VAL A 81 -2.17 5.58 -13.07
CA VAL A 81 -1.72 4.49 -12.20
C VAL A 81 -1.78 4.89 -10.73
N ASP A 82 -1.07 5.98 -10.33
CA ASP A 82 -0.88 6.32 -8.92
C ASP A 82 -2.12 6.97 -8.31
N ALA A 83 -2.95 7.67 -9.10
CA ALA A 83 -4.21 8.25 -8.64
C ALA A 83 -5.41 7.37 -9.03
N PHE A 84 -5.78 7.34 -10.31
CA PHE A 84 -7.02 6.73 -10.78
C PHE A 84 -6.99 5.19 -10.73
N GLY A 85 -5.80 4.57 -10.84
CA GLY A 85 -5.65 3.12 -10.69
C GLY A 85 -6.05 2.62 -9.30
N VAL A 86 -5.75 3.38 -8.24
CA VAL A 86 -6.23 3.10 -6.88
C VAL A 86 -7.75 3.20 -6.82
N VAL A 87 -8.33 4.28 -7.35
CA VAL A 87 -9.79 4.49 -7.38
C VAL A 87 -10.50 3.34 -8.10
N LYS A 88 -10.04 2.98 -9.31
CA LYS A 88 -10.64 1.89 -10.08
C LYS A 88 -10.54 0.54 -9.36
N THR A 89 -9.39 0.25 -8.75
CA THR A 89 -9.21 -1.00 -8.01
C THR A 89 -10.12 -1.05 -6.77
N ALA A 90 -10.26 0.07 -6.06
CA ALA A 90 -11.18 0.20 -4.93
C ALA A 90 -12.65 0.04 -5.35
N GLU A 91 -13.05 0.68 -6.46
CA GLU A 91 -14.40 0.50 -7.04
C GLU A 91 -14.65 -0.95 -7.48
N ALA A 92 -13.63 -1.61 -8.05
CA ALA A 92 -13.72 -3.01 -8.45
C ALA A 92 -13.91 -3.93 -7.23
N ALA A 93 -13.18 -3.69 -6.14
CA ALA A 93 -13.30 -4.42 -4.88
C ALA A 93 -14.70 -4.27 -4.26
N LYS A 94 -15.21 -3.03 -4.18
CA LYS A 94 -16.57 -2.74 -3.70
C LYS A 94 -17.65 -3.50 -4.47
N ARG A 95 -17.54 -3.58 -5.80
CA ARG A 95 -18.52 -4.28 -6.65
C ARG A 95 -18.67 -5.76 -6.34
N VAL A 96 -17.62 -6.40 -5.83
CA VAL A 96 -17.59 -7.81 -5.49
C VAL A 96 -17.54 -8.05 -3.98
N ASN A 97 -17.84 -7.03 -3.18
CA ASN A 97 -17.92 -7.05 -1.72
C ASN A 97 -16.59 -7.45 -1.03
N VAL A 98 -15.46 -7.11 -1.62
CA VAL A 98 -14.15 -7.20 -0.97
C VAL A 98 -13.88 -5.86 -0.28
N SER A 99 -14.14 -5.80 1.03
CA SER A 99 -14.08 -4.54 1.80
C SER A 99 -12.67 -4.20 2.29
N ARG A 100 -11.84 -5.21 2.63
CA ARG A 100 -10.51 -4.97 3.19
C ARG A 100 -9.53 -4.50 2.10
N PHE A 101 -9.04 -3.25 2.24
CA PHE A 101 -8.19 -2.59 1.25
C PHE A 101 -7.01 -1.90 1.90
N ILE A 102 -5.79 -2.40 1.64
CA ILE A 102 -4.55 -1.81 2.15
C ILE A 102 -3.86 -1.06 1.01
N LEU A 103 -3.55 0.20 1.22
CA LEU A 103 -2.87 1.05 0.23
C LEU A 103 -1.46 1.39 0.66
N LEU A 104 -0.50 1.18 -0.24
CA LEU A 104 0.83 1.77 -0.15
C LEU A 104 0.77 3.23 -0.66
N GLY A 105 0.76 4.17 0.27
CA GLY A 105 0.80 5.60 0.04
C GLY A 105 2.22 6.14 -0.13
N ALA A 106 2.39 7.40 0.25
CA ALA A 106 3.70 8.07 0.35
C ALA A 106 3.67 9.01 1.55
N LYS A 107 4.79 9.14 2.24
CA LYS A 107 4.93 9.96 3.47
C LYS A 107 4.27 11.32 3.32
N TRP A 108 3.37 11.66 4.24
CA TRP A 108 2.62 12.93 4.30
C TRP A 108 1.68 13.21 3.11
N ALA A 109 1.45 12.28 2.19
CA ALA A 109 0.57 12.52 1.05
C ALA A 109 -0.87 12.85 1.48
N SER A 110 -1.34 12.30 2.58
CA SER A 110 -2.67 12.59 3.15
C SER A 110 -2.76 13.97 3.84
N TYR A 111 -1.65 14.65 4.05
CA TYR A 111 -1.57 15.85 4.88
C TYR A 111 -1.01 17.07 4.12
N PRO A 112 -1.70 17.66 3.13
CA PRO A 112 -1.17 18.73 2.28
C PRO A 112 -0.80 20.00 3.06
N LYS A 113 -1.34 20.19 4.27
CA LYS A 113 -0.93 21.29 5.16
C LYS A 113 0.54 21.20 5.60
N LEU A 114 1.12 20.00 5.58
CA LEU A 114 2.53 19.78 5.92
C LEU A 114 3.47 20.10 4.75
N TRP A 115 3.00 20.10 3.50
CA TRP A 115 3.84 20.26 2.31
C TRP A 115 4.58 21.60 2.24
N THR A 116 4.11 22.61 2.95
CA THR A 116 4.75 23.93 3.01
C THR A 116 5.77 24.06 4.14
N ARG A 117 5.94 23.02 4.96
CA ARG A 117 6.92 23.04 6.05
C ARG A 117 8.34 23.06 5.49
N PRO A 118 9.26 23.87 6.07
CA PRO A 118 10.61 24.03 5.55
C PRO A 118 11.42 22.73 5.47
N ASP A 119 11.18 21.80 6.39
CA ASP A 119 11.88 20.52 6.52
C ASP A 119 11.49 19.47 5.50
N ILE A 120 10.31 19.58 4.86
CA ILE A 120 9.83 18.64 3.85
C ILE A 120 9.55 19.29 2.50
N LYS A 121 9.49 20.63 2.44
CA LYS A 121 9.09 21.36 1.25
C LYS A 121 9.94 21.03 0.03
N GLU A 122 11.25 20.90 0.19
CA GLU A 122 12.15 20.60 -0.93
C GLU A 122 11.83 19.23 -1.56
N SER A 123 11.61 18.20 -0.74
CA SER A 123 11.24 16.86 -1.22
C SER A 123 9.87 16.86 -1.90
N VAL A 124 8.91 17.59 -1.34
CA VAL A 124 7.58 17.74 -1.94
C VAL A 124 7.66 18.49 -3.26
N ASP A 125 8.40 19.60 -3.34
CA ASP A 125 8.52 20.40 -4.57
C ASP A 125 9.17 19.60 -5.72
N GLN A 126 10.14 18.72 -5.41
CA GLN A 126 10.78 17.84 -6.40
C GLN A 126 9.85 16.77 -6.96
N LEU A 127 8.85 16.33 -6.18
CA LEU A 127 7.91 15.25 -6.49
C LEU A 127 6.45 15.74 -6.47
N TYR A 128 6.21 17.00 -6.76
CA TYR A 128 4.92 17.65 -6.50
C TYR A 128 3.74 16.96 -7.13
N ASP A 129 3.83 16.63 -8.43
CA ASP A 129 2.75 15.92 -9.14
C ASP A 129 2.50 14.51 -8.58
N TYR A 130 3.56 13.84 -8.10
CA TYR A 130 3.45 12.56 -7.42
C TYR A 130 2.69 12.68 -6.10
N TYR A 131 3.02 13.69 -5.28
CA TYR A 131 2.28 13.96 -4.05
C TYR A 131 0.81 14.28 -4.30
N ILE A 132 0.52 15.07 -5.35
CA ILE A 132 -0.86 15.37 -5.76
C ILE A 132 -1.60 14.07 -6.15
N ALA A 133 -0.99 13.21 -6.95
CA ALA A 133 -1.60 11.93 -7.36
C ALA A 133 -1.90 11.04 -6.15
N LYS A 134 -0.94 10.90 -5.23
CA LYS A 134 -1.11 10.13 -3.98
C LYS A 134 -2.18 10.75 -3.07
N TYR A 135 -2.20 12.09 -2.94
CA TYR A 135 -3.24 12.78 -2.19
C TYR A 135 -4.64 12.48 -2.70
N PHE A 136 -4.87 12.51 -4.02
CA PHE A 136 -6.19 12.21 -4.58
C PHE A 136 -6.58 10.75 -4.35
N ALA A 137 -5.68 9.80 -4.49
CA ALA A 137 -5.91 8.39 -4.19
C ALA A 137 -6.30 8.18 -2.71
N ASN A 138 -5.50 8.73 -1.81
CA ASN A 138 -5.71 8.61 -0.36
C ASN A 138 -7.03 9.27 0.04
N ASN A 139 -7.32 10.49 -0.44
CA ASN A 139 -8.58 11.19 -0.14
C ASN A 139 -9.81 10.46 -0.66
N TYR A 140 -9.70 9.77 -1.80
CA TYR A 140 -10.77 8.92 -2.27
C TYR A 140 -11.07 7.82 -1.25
N LEU A 141 -10.07 7.03 -0.85
CA LEU A 141 -10.25 5.96 0.14
C LEU A 141 -10.74 6.48 1.50
N MET A 142 -10.18 7.60 1.99
CA MET A 142 -10.57 8.17 3.28
C MET A 142 -12.04 8.64 3.36
N ARG A 143 -12.72 8.74 2.22
CA ARG A 143 -14.16 9.10 2.14
C ARG A 143 -15.06 7.90 1.85
N GLU A 144 -14.49 6.72 1.66
CA GLU A 144 -15.24 5.51 1.35
C GLU A 144 -15.69 4.81 2.63
N GLU A 145 -16.99 4.79 2.86
CA GLU A 145 -17.60 4.14 4.02
C GLU A 145 -17.75 2.61 3.85
N ASN A 146 -17.69 2.13 2.61
CA ASN A 146 -17.86 0.70 2.27
C ASN A 146 -16.54 -0.06 2.10
N LEU A 147 -15.42 0.56 2.46
CA LEU A 147 -14.10 -0.07 2.45
C LEU A 147 -13.45 0.03 3.83
N ASP A 148 -13.04 -1.10 4.35
CA ASP A 148 -12.21 -1.23 5.55
C ASP A 148 -10.76 -0.92 5.17
N PHE A 149 -10.49 0.34 4.79
CA PHE A 149 -9.19 0.74 4.30
C PHE A 149 -8.15 0.91 5.41
N THR A 150 -6.89 0.70 5.05
CA THR A 150 -5.71 1.21 5.78
C THR A 150 -4.74 1.81 4.76
N ILE A 151 -4.16 2.98 5.06
CA ILE A 151 -3.17 3.63 4.20
C ILE A 151 -1.84 3.66 4.96
N ILE A 152 -0.81 3.08 4.36
CA ILE A 152 0.55 3.09 4.89
C ILE A 152 1.38 4.04 4.04
N GLU A 153 1.89 5.10 4.64
CA GLU A 153 2.68 6.16 4.02
C GLU A 153 4.15 6.05 4.46
N PRO A 154 4.96 5.18 3.82
CA PRO A 154 6.37 5.08 4.16
C PRO A 154 7.15 6.31 3.71
N ASP A 155 8.25 6.58 4.41
CA ASP A 155 9.33 7.47 3.96
C ASP A 155 10.09 6.84 2.77
N GLU A 156 11.25 7.37 2.43
CA GLU A 156 12.11 6.81 1.39
C GLU A 156 12.29 5.29 1.57
N LEU A 157 12.04 4.55 0.50
CA LEU A 157 12.14 3.09 0.50
C LEU A 157 13.61 2.64 0.39
N LEU A 158 14.12 1.98 1.42
CA LEU A 158 15.51 1.54 1.51
C LEU A 158 15.65 0.06 1.12
N ASP A 159 16.57 -0.21 0.19
CA ASP A 159 16.98 -1.58 -0.18
C ASP A 159 17.99 -2.13 0.85
N LYS A 160 17.51 -2.40 2.07
CA LYS A 160 18.29 -3.00 3.16
C LYS A 160 17.45 -4.03 3.91
N SER A 161 18.09 -4.85 4.74
CA SER A 161 17.41 -5.80 5.61
C SER A 161 16.41 -5.07 6.53
N GLY A 162 15.28 -5.71 6.78
CA GLY A 162 14.31 -5.25 7.77
C GLY A 162 14.85 -5.33 9.19
N THR A 163 14.33 -4.49 10.05
CA THR A 163 14.62 -4.43 11.49
C THR A 163 13.50 -5.01 12.33
N GLY A 164 12.29 -5.14 11.77
CA GLY A 164 11.06 -5.52 12.47
C GLY A 164 10.51 -4.41 13.37
N THR A 165 11.07 -3.18 13.24
CA THR A 165 10.71 -2.04 14.09
C THR A 165 10.46 -0.79 13.25
N ILE A 166 9.54 0.06 13.71
CA ILE A 166 9.14 1.30 13.05
C ILE A 166 8.90 2.42 14.04
N GLU A 167 8.86 3.66 13.53
CA GLU A 167 8.23 4.81 14.18
C GLU A 167 7.02 5.24 13.35
N ILE A 168 5.93 5.61 14.03
CA ILE A 168 4.71 6.12 13.40
C ILE A 168 4.61 7.63 13.62
N ASN A 169 4.20 8.36 12.56
CA ASN A 169 3.99 9.81 12.57
C ASN A 169 5.22 10.62 12.98
N ASN A 170 6.41 10.05 12.84
CA ASN A 170 7.66 10.73 13.13
C ASN A 170 8.10 11.61 11.95
N MET A 171 8.54 12.83 12.25
CA MET A 171 8.97 13.81 11.25
C MET A 171 10.43 13.62 10.79
N SER A 172 11.19 12.74 11.41
CA SER A 172 12.59 12.49 11.03
C SER A 172 12.67 11.95 9.60
N PRO A 173 13.59 12.45 8.76
CA PRO A 173 13.77 11.96 7.39
C PRO A 173 14.64 10.69 7.39
N VAL A 174 14.14 9.65 8.02
CA VAL A 174 14.80 8.33 8.07
C VAL A 174 13.97 7.40 7.22
N GLY A 175 14.53 6.93 6.11
CA GLY A 175 13.82 6.02 5.21
C GLY A 175 13.35 4.75 5.89
N THR A 176 12.52 3.97 5.21
CA THR A 176 11.95 2.73 5.75
C THR A 176 12.47 1.53 4.93
N PRO A 177 13.02 0.48 5.56
CA PRO A 177 13.41 -0.75 4.87
C PRO A 177 12.21 -1.37 4.16
N ILE A 178 12.39 -1.82 2.93
CA ILE A 178 11.31 -2.45 2.15
C ILE A 178 10.69 -3.66 2.86
N PRO A 179 11.48 -4.56 3.49
CA PRO A 179 10.87 -5.67 4.24
C PRO A 179 9.97 -5.19 5.39
N ASP A 180 10.33 -4.13 6.12
CA ASP A 180 9.50 -3.60 7.20
C ASP A 180 8.21 -2.95 6.65
N VAL A 181 8.28 -2.27 5.50
CA VAL A 181 7.06 -1.79 4.82
C VAL A 181 6.13 -2.94 4.47
N ALA A 182 6.67 -4.05 3.94
CA ALA A 182 5.89 -5.24 3.62
C ALA A 182 5.24 -5.86 4.87
N GLU A 183 6.01 -6.00 5.95
CA GLU A 183 5.48 -6.49 7.23
C GLU A 183 4.37 -5.58 7.79
N VAL A 184 4.51 -4.25 7.69
CA VAL A 184 3.46 -3.30 8.12
C VAL A 184 2.19 -3.47 7.28
N LEU A 185 2.31 -3.67 5.96
CA LEU A 185 1.15 -3.91 5.10
C LEU A 185 0.41 -5.20 5.48
N VAL A 186 1.16 -6.28 5.78
CA VAL A 186 0.58 -7.57 6.16
C VAL A 186 0.02 -7.54 7.58
N GLU A 187 0.73 -6.94 8.53
CA GLU A 187 0.22 -6.75 9.90
C GLU A 187 -1.05 -5.91 9.89
N SER A 188 -1.09 -4.85 9.06
CA SER A 188 -2.30 -4.04 8.92
C SER A 188 -3.48 -4.85 8.37
N LEU A 189 -3.23 -5.79 7.46
CA LEU A 189 -4.27 -6.67 6.92
C LEU A 189 -4.94 -7.52 8.00
N GLU A 190 -4.14 -8.03 8.93
CA GLU A 190 -4.58 -8.95 10.00
C GLU A 190 -5.13 -8.23 11.24
N ASN A 191 -4.96 -6.91 11.31
CA ASN A 191 -5.27 -6.09 12.49
C ASN A 191 -6.43 -5.12 12.23
N ASP A 192 -7.61 -5.46 12.73
CA ASP A 192 -8.82 -4.63 12.59
C ASP A 192 -8.66 -3.23 13.23
N PHE A 193 -7.73 -3.05 14.17
CA PHE A 193 -7.47 -1.74 14.78
C PHE A 193 -6.93 -0.72 13.78
N THR A 194 -6.39 -1.18 12.66
CA THR A 194 -5.85 -0.32 11.59
C THR A 194 -6.91 0.14 10.58
N ILE A 195 -8.14 -0.37 10.68
CA ILE A 195 -9.23 0.00 9.77
C ILE A 195 -9.54 1.49 9.89
N HIS A 196 -9.73 2.14 8.74
CA HIS A 196 -9.97 3.58 8.58
C HIS A 196 -8.84 4.46 9.12
N ARG A 197 -7.59 3.96 9.09
CA ARG A 197 -6.42 4.71 9.58
C ARG A 197 -5.40 4.98 8.47
N VAL A 198 -4.63 6.05 8.70
CA VAL A 198 -3.48 6.44 7.88
C VAL A 198 -2.26 6.47 8.80
N TYR A 199 -1.24 5.70 8.46
CA TYR A 199 0.01 5.65 9.20
C TYR A 199 1.16 6.14 8.34
N THR A 200 1.81 7.23 8.73
CA THR A 200 3.12 7.60 8.19
C THR A 200 4.19 6.83 8.97
N ILE A 201 5.03 6.08 8.29
CA ILE A 201 6.01 5.18 8.92
C ILE A 201 7.44 5.51 8.50
N ASN A 202 8.35 5.34 9.45
CA ASN A 202 9.81 5.41 9.27
C ASN A 202 10.46 4.18 9.90
N ASP A 203 11.73 3.93 9.60
CA ASP A 203 12.60 3.08 10.44
C ASP A 203 12.65 3.62 11.88
N GLY A 204 12.64 2.73 12.86
CA GLY A 204 12.52 3.13 14.27
C GLY A 204 12.85 2.01 15.25
N GLU A 205 12.41 2.18 16.50
CA GLU A 205 12.75 1.26 17.60
C GLU A 205 11.54 0.46 18.11
N ASN A 206 10.29 0.83 17.73
CA ASN A 206 9.09 0.15 18.21
C ASN A 206 8.78 -1.09 17.37
N PRO A 207 8.58 -2.28 17.96
CA PRO A 207 8.12 -3.45 17.22
C PRO A 207 6.86 -3.14 16.41
N ILE A 208 6.79 -3.58 15.14
CA ILE A 208 5.71 -3.27 14.20
C ILE A 208 4.33 -3.53 14.80
N VAL A 209 4.14 -4.70 15.44
CA VAL A 209 2.86 -5.09 16.04
C VAL A 209 2.46 -4.14 17.18
N GLU A 210 3.42 -3.73 18.02
CA GLU A 210 3.18 -2.82 19.13
C GLU A 210 2.85 -1.41 18.63
N ALA A 211 3.62 -0.93 17.65
CA ALA A 211 3.43 0.38 17.06
C ALA A 211 2.04 0.54 16.42
N LEU A 212 1.57 -0.47 15.66
CA LEU A 212 0.25 -0.42 15.02
C LEU A 212 -0.93 -0.57 16.01
N ASN A 213 -0.69 -1.08 17.21
CA ASN A 213 -1.68 -1.21 18.29
C ASN A 213 -1.66 -0.04 19.28
N ASP A 214 -0.78 0.93 19.12
CA ASP A 214 -0.71 2.07 20.02
C ASP A 214 -1.93 2.99 19.85
N LYS A 215 -2.76 3.02 20.89
CA LYS A 215 -4.00 3.81 20.96
C LYS A 215 -3.76 5.31 21.18
N THR A 216 -2.53 5.72 21.43
CA THR A 216 -2.17 7.13 21.64
C THR A 216 -1.86 7.85 20.32
N ILE A 217 -1.75 7.10 19.23
CA ILE A 217 -1.49 7.63 17.88
C ILE A 217 -2.84 7.88 17.20
N ASP A 218 -3.35 9.10 17.33
CA ASP A 218 -4.51 9.65 16.59
C ASP A 218 -4.06 10.64 15.50
#